data_8859fed853a644c22bb96223cbb319f0
#
_entry.id   8859fed853a644c22bb96223cbb319f0
#
_cell.length_a   1.000
_cell.length_b   1.000
_cell.length_c   1.000
_cell.angle_alpha   90.00
_cell.angle_beta   90.00
_cell.angle_gamma   90.00
#
_symmetry.space_group_name_H-M   'P 1'
#
loop_
_entity.id
_entity.type
_entity.pdbx_description
1 polymer ?
#
loop_
_entity_poly.entity_id
_entity_poly.type
_entity_poly.pdbx_seq_one_letter_code
_entity_poly.pdbx_strand_id
1 'polypeptide(L)'
;MQRYIFITGGVVSSLGNGLASAALGALLQARGYSVRLRKLDPYLNVDPGTMSPYQHGEVFVTDDGAETDLDLGHYERFTGVPARKSDNVTTGRIYQGIIAKERRGDYLGGTVQVIPHVTDAIKDFVLEGNEGVDFVLVEIGGTVGDIEALPFFEAIRQLNNELPRGTSIFVHLTLVPFIPSAGELKTKPTQHSVKELRSIGIQPHILLCRCDREIPIAERRKIALFCNVREGAVIQALDVASIYDVPLAYHREGLDGQVLDAFGLEEKAPAPDLTRWETISHAVANPEGEVTIAIVGKYTGLKDAYKSLNEALVHGGIARNVKVKIEWIESEVFESEDPAPHLGHVHGILVPGGFGERGAEGKILAAKFARERKVPYFGICFGMQMACIEAARSLAGIEAASSTEFGPTSEPVVGLMTEWMRGNALERRAAEGDLGGTMRLGAYPAALAPGSRIAEIYGTTEIEDRHRHRYEVNTDYRERLEAVGLRFAGMSPDGLLPETVEYPDHPWFIGVQFHPELKSRPFAPHPLFSSFIGAAVEQSRLV
;
A
#
# COMPACT_ATOMS: atom_id res chain seq x y z
N MET A 1 3.05 -6.81 29.50
CA MET A 1 4.22 -5.91 29.40
C MET A 1 4.50 -5.76 27.91
N GLN A 2 4.52 -4.54 27.42
CA GLN A 2 4.73 -4.19 26.01
C GLN A 2 6.17 -4.43 25.58
N ARG A 3 6.38 -4.92 24.36
CA ARG A 3 7.71 -5.23 23.80
C ARG A 3 7.91 -4.52 22.48
N TYR A 4 9.12 -4.07 22.22
CA TYR A 4 9.50 -3.31 21.03
C TYR A 4 10.50 -4.09 20.19
N ILE A 5 10.23 -4.19 18.89
CA ILE A 5 11.11 -4.80 17.91
C ILE A 5 11.51 -3.70 16.92
N PHE A 6 12.74 -3.24 17.00
CA PHE A 6 13.28 -2.26 16.07
C PHE A 6 13.86 -2.98 14.86
N ILE A 7 13.32 -2.67 13.68
CA ILE A 7 13.72 -3.29 12.41
C ILE A 7 14.49 -2.27 11.60
N THR A 8 15.73 -2.61 11.28
CA THR A 8 16.68 -1.73 10.58
C THR A 8 17.18 -2.41 9.31
N GLY A 9 17.52 -1.65 8.29
CA GLY A 9 18.07 -2.16 7.04
C GLY A 9 19.47 -1.66 6.77
N GLY A 10 20.23 -2.45 6.02
CA GLY A 10 21.57 -2.08 5.60
C GLY A 10 21.94 -2.63 4.23
N VAL A 11 23.10 -2.24 3.73
CA VAL A 11 23.70 -2.60 2.46
C VAL A 11 23.09 -1.86 1.26
N VAL A 12 21.78 -2.01 1.00
CA VAL A 12 21.08 -1.41 -0.13
C VAL A 12 19.65 -1.01 0.24
N SER A 13 19.08 -0.05 -0.46
CA SER A 13 17.66 0.26 -0.39
C SER A 13 16.80 -0.87 -0.99
N SER A 14 15.49 -0.85 -0.73
CA SER A 14 14.54 -1.85 -1.25
C SER A 14 14.88 -3.30 -0.84
N LEU A 15 15.52 -3.49 0.31
CA LEU A 15 15.88 -4.80 0.83
C LEU A 15 14.66 -5.61 1.29
N GLY A 16 13.53 -4.94 1.49
CA GLY A 16 12.26 -5.56 1.90
C GLY A 16 11.98 -5.45 3.39
N ASN A 17 12.42 -4.38 4.05
CA ASN A 17 12.18 -4.14 5.47
C ASN A 17 10.69 -4.15 5.81
N GLY A 18 9.83 -3.48 4.98
CA GLY A 18 8.39 -3.43 5.18
C GLY A 18 7.74 -4.80 5.12
N LEU A 19 8.11 -5.59 4.12
CA LEU A 19 7.62 -6.96 3.98
C LEU A 19 8.08 -7.86 5.14
N ALA A 20 9.35 -7.72 5.56
CA ALA A 20 9.88 -8.46 6.69
C ALA A 20 9.19 -8.10 8.01
N SER A 21 8.92 -6.80 8.21
CA SER A 21 8.16 -6.30 9.36
C SER A 21 6.73 -6.86 9.38
N ALA A 22 6.05 -6.81 8.23
CA ALA A 22 4.70 -7.35 8.07
C ALA A 22 4.65 -8.87 8.32
N ALA A 23 5.59 -9.62 7.76
CA ALA A 23 5.67 -11.07 7.93
C ALA A 23 5.96 -11.47 9.39
N LEU A 24 6.89 -10.78 10.07
CA LEU A 24 7.14 -11.00 11.48
C LEU A 24 5.92 -10.67 12.35
N GLY A 25 5.24 -9.56 12.06
CA GLY A 25 3.98 -9.20 12.72
C GLY A 25 2.91 -10.30 12.57
N ALA A 26 2.76 -10.85 11.36
CA ALA A 26 1.85 -11.95 11.08
C ALA A 26 2.23 -13.24 11.83
N LEU A 27 3.51 -13.55 11.95
CA LEU A 27 4.00 -14.72 12.71
C LEU A 27 3.73 -14.58 14.21
N LEU A 28 3.91 -13.39 14.78
CA LEU A 28 3.58 -13.14 16.18
C LEU A 28 2.06 -13.25 16.43
N GLN A 29 1.24 -12.77 15.49
CA GLN A 29 -0.22 -12.97 15.54
C GLN A 29 -0.61 -14.45 15.44
N ALA A 30 0.06 -15.24 14.60
CA ALA A 30 -0.16 -16.67 14.49
C ALA A 30 0.10 -17.40 15.82
N ARG A 31 0.89 -16.82 16.71
CA ARG A 31 1.14 -17.28 18.08
C ARG A 31 0.19 -16.65 19.11
N GLY A 32 -0.82 -15.91 18.69
CA GLY A 32 -1.82 -15.32 19.57
C GLY A 32 -1.48 -13.97 20.19
N TYR A 33 -0.39 -13.32 19.76
CA TYR A 33 0.00 -12.00 20.26
C TYR A 33 -0.66 -10.88 19.45
N SER A 34 -1.02 -9.79 20.11
CA SER A 34 -1.43 -8.56 19.47
C SER A 34 -0.21 -7.76 19.00
N VAL A 35 -0.31 -7.21 17.77
CA VAL A 35 0.82 -6.48 17.16
C VAL A 35 0.38 -5.11 16.65
N ARG A 36 1.32 -4.16 16.63
CA ARG A 36 1.23 -2.88 15.94
C ARG A 36 2.52 -2.62 15.18
N LEU A 37 2.40 -2.13 13.96
CA LEU A 37 3.54 -1.79 13.13
C LEU A 37 3.61 -0.29 12.94
N ARG A 38 4.83 0.26 12.97
CA ARG A 38 5.12 1.69 12.78
C ARG A 38 6.26 1.87 11.81
N LYS A 39 6.17 2.94 11.03
CA LYS A 39 7.17 3.32 10.01
C LYS A 39 7.77 4.67 10.34
N LEU A 40 9.09 4.74 10.34
CA LEU A 40 9.88 5.97 10.47
C LEU A 40 10.62 6.21 9.15
N ASP A 41 10.23 7.26 8.42
CA ASP A 41 10.79 7.58 7.10
C ASP A 41 11.77 8.75 7.16
N PRO A 42 13.04 8.58 6.73
CA PRO A 42 14.08 9.58 6.93
C PRO A 42 14.04 10.76 5.96
N TYR A 43 13.10 10.82 5.01
CA TYR A 43 13.04 11.93 4.06
C TYR A 43 12.41 13.20 4.67
N LEU A 44 12.74 14.37 4.06
CA LEU A 44 12.30 15.69 4.53
C LEU A 44 10.89 16.09 4.05
N ASN A 45 10.25 15.33 3.20
CA ASN A 45 8.86 15.55 2.85
C ASN A 45 7.99 15.38 4.09
N VAL A 46 7.01 16.25 4.29
CA VAL A 46 6.07 16.18 5.43
C VAL A 46 5.24 14.89 5.36
N ASP A 47 4.85 14.52 4.15
CA ASP A 47 4.21 13.26 3.79
C ASP A 47 4.57 12.89 2.33
N PRO A 48 4.26 11.69 1.86
CA PRO A 48 4.56 11.27 0.49
C PRO A 48 3.56 11.76 -0.56
N GLY A 49 2.53 12.51 -0.19
CA GLY A 49 1.41 12.86 -1.08
C GLY A 49 1.79 13.61 -2.37
N THR A 50 2.88 14.39 -2.34
CA THR A 50 3.40 15.12 -3.51
C THR A 50 4.62 14.45 -4.14
N MET A 51 5.04 13.30 -3.64
CA MET A 51 6.22 12.59 -4.16
C MET A 51 5.89 11.87 -5.47
N SER A 52 6.88 11.76 -6.34
CA SER A 52 6.72 11.04 -7.59
C SER A 52 6.61 9.53 -7.34
N PRO A 53 5.58 8.87 -7.88
CA PRO A 53 5.45 7.41 -7.79
C PRO A 53 6.65 6.65 -8.39
N TYR A 54 7.37 7.26 -9.32
CA TYR A 54 8.62 6.69 -9.88
C TYR A 54 9.77 6.60 -8.89
N GLN A 55 9.77 7.47 -7.87
CA GLN A 55 10.84 7.50 -6.88
C GLN A 55 10.49 6.73 -5.60
N HIS A 56 9.21 6.74 -5.20
CA HIS A 56 8.76 6.24 -3.90
C HIS A 56 7.71 5.12 -3.98
N GLY A 57 7.24 4.77 -5.17
CA GLY A 57 6.13 3.84 -5.31
C GLY A 57 4.78 4.51 -5.03
N GLU A 58 3.78 3.70 -4.73
CA GLU A 58 2.43 4.20 -4.45
C GLU A 58 2.36 4.98 -3.13
N VAL A 59 1.45 5.94 -3.08
CA VAL A 59 1.02 6.59 -1.83
C VAL A 59 -0.12 5.79 -1.25
N PHE A 60 0.11 5.15 -0.09
CA PHE A 60 -0.92 4.41 0.63
C PHE A 60 -1.73 5.36 1.51
N VAL A 61 -3.05 5.22 1.54
CA VAL A 61 -3.95 6.07 2.32
C VAL A 61 -4.63 5.26 3.42
N THR A 62 -4.58 5.78 4.64
CA THR A 62 -5.23 5.18 5.82
C THR A 62 -6.70 5.59 5.93
N ASP A 63 -7.49 4.88 6.76
CA ASP A 63 -8.90 5.23 6.99
C ASP A 63 -9.06 6.65 7.56
N ASP A 64 -8.16 7.08 8.43
CA ASP A 64 -8.13 8.41 9.05
C ASP A 64 -7.50 9.52 8.18
N GLY A 65 -7.24 9.22 6.90
CA GLY A 65 -6.86 10.20 5.89
C GLY A 65 -5.40 10.63 5.92
N ALA A 66 -4.49 9.74 6.29
CA ALA A 66 -3.06 9.96 6.12
C ALA A 66 -2.58 9.43 4.77
N GLU A 67 -1.78 10.23 4.06
CA GLU A 67 -0.94 9.78 2.96
C GLU A 67 0.36 9.23 3.55
N THR A 68 0.70 7.99 3.22
CA THR A 68 1.79 7.26 3.86
C THR A 68 2.62 6.48 2.84
N ASP A 69 3.74 5.95 3.30
CA ASP A 69 4.57 5.03 2.53
C ASP A 69 3.82 3.72 2.21
N LEU A 70 4.17 3.08 1.09
CA LEU A 70 3.56 1.84 0.61
C LEU A 70 3.70 0.65 1.59
N ASP A 71 4.67 0.71 2.49
CA ASP A 71 4.90 -0.36 3.47
C ASP A 71 3.72 -0.52 4.45
N LEU A 72 2.96 0.56 4.72
CA LEU A 72 1.75 0.46 5.53
C LEU A 72 0.70 -0.44 4.89
N GLY A 73 0.67 -0.49 3.56
CA GLY A 73 -0.14 -1.45 2.82
C GLY A 73 0.28 -2.90 3.10
N HIS A 74 1.58 -3.19 3.15
CA HIS A 74 2.07 -4.51 3.56
C HIS A 74 1.65 -4.84 4.99
N TYR A 75 1.75 -3.87 5.91
CA TYR A 75 1.35 -4.08 7.30
C TYR A 75 -0.12 -4.49 7.41
N GLU A 76 -1.02 -3.77 6.75
CA GLU A 76 -2.44 -4.09 6.75
C GLU A 76 -2.75 -5.44 6.09
N ARG A 77 -2.15 -5.72 4.93
CA ARG A 77 -2.40 -6.96 4.18
C ARG A 77 -1.99 -8.20 4.96
N PHE A 78 -0.90 -8.13 5.72
CA PHE A 78 -0.36 -9.27 6.46
C PHE A 78 -1.00 -9.44 7.84
N THR A 79 -1.20 -8.37 8.57
CA THR A 79 -1.71 -8.43 9.95
C THR A 79 -3.21 -8.30 10.07
N GLY A 80 -3.88 -7.71 9.06
CA GLY A 80 -5.28 -7.36 9.14
C GLY A 80 -5.57 -6.17 10.06
N VAL A 81 -4.56 -5.58 10.69
CA VAL A 81 -4.71 -4.40 11.56
C VAL A 81 -4.70 -3.14 10.70
N PRO A 82 -5.76 -2.31 10.73
CA PRO A 82 -5.78 -1.05 10.00
C PRO A 82 -4.67 -0.11 10.47
N ALA A 83 -3.89 0.40 9.53
CA ALA A 83 -2.90 1.43 9.81
C ALA A 83 -3.59 2.78 10.07
N ARG A 84 -2.95 3.61 10.87
CA ARG A 84 -3.43 4.94 11.28
C ARG A 84 -2.38 5.99 10.96
N LYS A 85 -2.81 7.23 10.94
CA LYS A 85 -1.93 8.41 10.82
C LYS A 85 -0.80 8.43 11.83
N SER A 86 -1.04 7.84 13.02
CA SER A 86 -0.04 7.68 14.07
C SER A 86 0.92 6.50 13.86
N ASP A 87 0.84 5.76 12.76
CA ASP A 87 1.73 4.62 12.48
C ASP A 87 2.84 4.97 11.48
N ASN A 88 2.80 6.18 10.90
CA ASN A 88 3.86 6.66 10.01
C ASN A 88 4.27 8.09 10.37
N VAL A 89 5.57 8.35 10.41
CA VAL A 89 6.14 9.69 10.57
C VAL A 89 7.37 9.85 9.71
N THR A 90 7.50 11.06 9.11
CA THR A 90 8.67 11.45 8.33
C THR A 90 9.56 12.39 9.14
N THR A 91 10.85 12.47 8.76
CA THR A 91 11.74 13.50 9.30
C THR A 91 11.14 14.89 9.13
N GLY A 92 10.60 15.20 7.93
CA GLY A 92 9.98 16.50 7.65
C GLY A 92 8.86 16.85 8.63
N ARG A 93 7.98 15.90 8.93
CA ARG A 93 6.88 16.10 9.89
C ARG A 93 7.39 16.33 11.32
N ILE A 94 8.43 15.60 11.75
CA ILE A 94 9.06 15.81 13.07
C ILE A 94 9.65 17.23 13.16
N TYR A 95 10.47 17.63 12.17
CA TYR A 95 11.10 18.94 12.16
C TYR A 95 10.08 20.08 12.05
N GLN A 96 9.07 19.94 11.22
CA GLN A 96 7.97 20.92 11.12
C GLN A 96 7.29 21.14 12.47
N GLY A 97 7.00 20.06 13.21
CA GLY A 97 6.42 20.15 14.55
C GLY A 97 7.31 20.86 15.55
N ILE A 98 8.62 20.57 15.54
CA ILE A 98 9.60 21.20 16.43
C ILE A 98 9.77 22.68 16.09
N ILE A 99 9.91 23.02 14.81
CA ILE A 99 10.03 24.43 14.36
C ILE A 99 8.77 25.22 14.73
N ALA A 100 7.58 24.63 14.54
CA ALA A 100 6.34 25.27 14.94
C ALA A 100 6.25 25.52 16.46
N LYS A 101 6.71 24.59 17.28
CA LYS A 101 6.82 24.76 18.74
C LYS A 101 7.82 25.87 19.11
N GLU A 102 8.97 25.90 18.44
CA GLU A 102 9.99 26.94 18.65
C GLU A 102 9.42 28.33 18.35
N ARG A 103 8.77 28.48 17.18
CA ARG A 103 8.16 29.76 16.78
C ARG A 103 7.05 30.25 17.72
N ARG A 104 6.34 29.33 18.39
CA ARG A 104 5.35 29.70 19.43
C ARG A 104 5.98 30.04 20.80
N GLY A 105 7.28 29.78 20.98
CA GLY A 105 7.98 29.99 22.24
C GLY A 105 7.83 28.86 23.26
N ASP A 106 7.39 27.69 22.86
CA ASP A 106 7.14 26.53 23.74
C ASP A 106 8.41 26.07 24.48
N TYR A 107 9.60 26.37 23.92
CA TYR A 107 10.90 26.05 24.53
C TYR A 107 11.48 27.13 25.44
N LEU A 108 10.70 28.19 25.75
CA LEU A 108 11.05 29.26 26.72
C LEU A 108 12.45 29.90 26.50
N GLY A 109 12.88 30.01 25.24
CA GLY A 109 14.18 30.60 24.87
C GLY A 109 15.36 29.61 24.93
N GLY A 110 15.10 28.34 25.22
CA GLY A 110 16.13 27.28 25.17
C GLY A 110 16.66 27.05 23.76
N THR A 111 17.92 26.65 23.65
CA THR A 111 18.50 26.21 22.37
C THR A 111 17.90 24.88 21.95
N VAL A 112 17.24 24.85 20.79
CA VAL A 112 16.63 23.63 20.24
C VAL A 112 17.66 22.90 19.38
N GLN A 113 17.89 21.61 19.67
CA GLN A 113 18.91 20.78 19.03
C GLN A 113 18.34 19.42 18.59
N VAL A 114 19.05 18.68 17.73
CA VAL A 114 18.65 17.33 17.34
C VAL A 114 18.53 16.43 18.57
N ILE A 115 19.53 16.47 19.45
CA ILE A 115 19.49 15.83 20.77
C ILE A 115 19.34 16.93 21.82
N PRO A 116 18.30 16.93 22.67
CA PRO A 116 17.28 15.89 22.79
C PRO A 116 15.98 16.12 21.98
N HIS A 117 15.75 17.29 21.40
CA HIS A 117 14.40 17.70 20.97
C HIS A 117 13.85 16.85 19.81
N VAL A 118 14.68 16.53 18.78
CA VAL A 118 14.25 15.68 17.67
C VAL A 118 14.15 14.23 18.13
N THR A 119 15.15 13.76 18.89
CA THR A 119 15.14 12.37 19.40
C THR A 119 13.99 12.12 20.37
N ASP A 120 13.64 13.08 21.23
CA ASP A 120 12.49 12.96 22.13
C ASP A 120 11.17 12.91 21.34
N ALA A 121 10.99 13.77 20.34
CA ALA A 121 9.79 13.74 19.50
C ALA A 121 9.64 12.39 18.74
N ILE A 122 10.74 11.78 18.33
CA ILE A 122 10.73 10.44 17.70
C ILE A 122 10.38 9.37 18.73
N LYS A 123 10.97 9.42 19.93
CA LYS A 123 10.67 8.47 21.02
C LYS A 123 9.20 8.57 21.44
N ASP A 124 8.67 9.79 21.61
CA ASP A 124 7.26 10.03 21.93
C ASP A 124 6.35 9.40 20.87
N PHE A 125 6.65 9.62 19.58
CA PHE A 125 5.90 8.98 18.49
C PHE A 125 5.92 7.46 18.59
N VAL A 126 7.05 6.84 18.91
CA VAL A 126 7.17 5.37 19.03
C VAL A 126 6.36 4.83 20.21
N LEU A 127 6.29 5.59 21.31
CA LEU A 127 5.64 5.13 22.54
C LEU A 127 4.13 5.40 22.59
N GLU A 128 3.63 6.42 21.86
CA GLU A 128 2.24 6.87 21.94
C GLU A 128 1.24 5.84 21.38
N GLY A 129 0.09 5.67 22.06
CA GLY A 129 -1.07 4.93 21.55
C GLY A 129 -0.86 3.45 21.34
N ASN A 130 0.00 2.80 22.12
CA ASN A 130 0.28 1.36 22.04
C ASN A 130 -0.44 0.54 23.14
N GLU A 131 -1.42 1.12 23.85
CA GLU A 131 -2.09 0.45 24.96
C GLU A 131 -2.77 -0.85 24.51
N GLY A 132 -2.56 -1.89 25.27
CA GLY A 132 -3.17 -3.21 25.00
C GLY A 132 -2.48 -4.03 23.90
N VAL A 133 -1.35 -3.57 23.36
CA VAL A 133 -0.57 -4.30 22.35
C VAL A 133 0.59 -5.04 23.01
N ASP A 134 0.80 -6.28 22.61
CA ASP A 134 1.91 -7.12 23.13
C ASP A 134 3.25 -6.75 22.50
N PHE A 135 3.27 -6.58 21.16
CA PHE A 135 4.46 -6.24 20.38
C PHE A 135 4.25 -5.03 19.50
N VAL A 136 5.15 -4.06 19.58
CA VAL A 136 5.25 -2.92 18.68
C VAL A 136 6.49 -3.12 17.81
N LEU A 137 6.26 -3.29 16.50
CA LEU A 137 7.31 -3.40 15.51
C LEU A 137 7.55 -2.01 14.91
N VAL A 138 8.76 -1.52 14.99
CA VAL A 138 9.15 -0.18 14.53
C VAL A 138 10.16 -0.34 13.42
N GLU A 139 9.73 -0.08 12.20
CA GLU A 139 10.60 -0.11 11.03
C GLU A 139 11.25 1.24 10.80
N ILE A 140 12.56 1.24 10.70
CA ILE A 140 13.36 2.41 10.34
C ILE A 140 13.63 2.37 8.84
N GLY A 141 13.10 3.33 8.11
CA GLY A 141 13.35 3.51 6.69
C GLY A 141 14.80 3.93 6.42
N GLY A 142 15.22 3.77 5.17
CA GLY A 142 16.60 4.06 4.75
C GLY A 142 17.59 2.95 5.09
N THR A 143 18.85 3.25 4.89
CA THR A 143 19.97 2.31 5.06
C THR A 143 20.85 2.80 6.21
N VAL A 144 21.31 1.88 7.07
CA VAL A 144 22.25 2.23 8.14
C VAL A 144 23.51 2.88 7.54
N GLY A 145 23.89 4.03 8.07
CA GLY A 145 24.97 4.86 7.55
C GLY A 145 24.51 6.08 6.73
N ASP A 146 23.25 6.11 6.31
CA ASP A 146 22.66 7.28 5.65
C ASP A 146 22.51 8.43 6.66
N ILE A 147 22.93 9.63 6.27
CA ILE A 147 22.96 10.82 7.14
C ILE A 147 21.55 11.17 7.62
N GLU A 148 20.58 11.11 6.74
CA GLU A 148 19.19 11.48 7.02
C GLU A 148 18.50 10.55 8.02
N ALA A 149 18.95 9.31 8.16
CA ALA A 149 18.39 8.33 9.07
C ALA A 149 19.01 8.40 10.49
N LEU A 150 20.14 9.10 10.68
CA LEU A 150 20.87 9.14 11.95
C LEU A 150 19.99 9.58 13.16
N PRO A 151 19.13 10.60 13.08
CA PRO A 151 18.28 10.96 14.21
C PRO A 151 17.34 9.83 14.65
N PHE A 152 16.84 9.01 13.72
CA PHE A 152 16.01 7.85 14.04
C PHE A 152 16.83 6.75 14.73
N PHE A 153 18.01 6.43 14.20
CA PHE A 153 18.90 5.46 14.85
C PHE A 153 19.30 5.90 16.26
N GLU A 154 19.62 7.18 16.44
CA GLU A 154 19.95 7.73 17.77
C GLU A 154 18.75 7.64 18.72
N ALA A 155 17.55 7.98 18.26
CA ALA A 155 16.34 7.90 19.08
C ALA A 155 16.05 6.46 19.53
N ILE A 156 16.12 5.46 18.65
CA ILE A 156 15.86 4.06 19.03
C ILE A 156 16.97 3.48 19.92
N ARG A 157 18.22 3.94 19.74
CA ARG A 157 19.32 3.60 20.66
C ARG A 157 19.07 4.13 22.07
N GLN A 158 18.64 5.39 22.18
CA GLN A 158 18.27 6.00 23.47
C GLN A 158 17.07 5.27 24.07
N LEU A 159 16.03 5.03 23.29
CA LEU A 159 14.82 4.36 23.74
C LEU A 159 15.09 2.95 24.26
N ASN A 160 15.97 2.18 23.60
CA ASN A 160 16.39 0.86 24.10
C ASN A 160 17.05 0.94 25.49
N ASN A 161 17.77 2.02 25.81
CA ASN A 161 18.38 2.22 27.12
C ASN A 161 17.38 2.70 28.19
N GLU A 162 16.32 3.42 27.77
CA GLU A 162 15.29 3.96 28.66
C GLU A 162 14.22 2.92 29.00
N LEU A 163 13.93 2.01 28.07
CA LEU A 163 12.96 0.93 28.26
C LEU A 163 13.46 -0.09 29.30
N PRO A 164 12.53 -0.77 30.00
CA PRO A 164 12.91 -1.86 30.91
C PRO A 164 13.75 -2.92 30.18
N ARG A 165 14.76 -3.45 30.84
CA ARG A 165 15.65 -4.47 30.27
C ARG A 165 14.86 -5.67 29.76
N GLY A 166 15.19 -6.14 28.56
CA GLY A 166 14.55 -7.31 27.93
C GLY A 166 13.17 -7.02 27.34
N THR A 167 12.79 -5.73 27.18
CA THR A 167 11.54 -5.33 26.50
C THR A 167 11.75 -4.76 25.11
N SER A 168 12.99 -4.70 24.63
CA SER A 168 13.30 -4.28 23.27
C SER A 168 14.43 -5.10 22.65
N ILE A 169 14.31 -5.36 21.34
CA ILE A 169 15.33 -6.05 20.54
C ILE A 169 15.51 -5.33 19.19
N PHE A 170 16.63 -5.63 18.54
CA PHE A 170 16.96 -5.15 17.20
C PHE A 170 17.04 -6.32 16.23
N VAL A 171 16.28 -6.24 15.14
CA VAL A 171 16.36 -7.12 13.97
C VAL A 171 16.96 -6.33 12.83
N HIS A 172 18.04 -6.81 12.24
CA HIS A 172 18.75 -6.09 11.18
C HIS A 172 18.72 -6.89 9.88
N LEU A 173 18.14 -6.29 8.84
CA LEU A 173 18.12 -6.84 7.49
C LEU A 173 19.43 -6.52 6.79
N THR A 174 19.99 -7.51 6.12
CA THR A 174 21.21 -7.39 5.33
C THR A 174 21.10 -8.17 4.02
N LEU A 175 22.10 -8.02 3.16
CA LEU A 175 22.22 -8.72 1.90
C LEU A 175 23.44 -9.64 1.90
N VAL A 176 23.25 -10.89 1.51
CA VAL A 176 24.32 -11.86 1.25
C VAL A 176 24.29 -12.19 -0.27
N PRO A 177 24.94 -11.36 -1.11
CA PRO A 177 24.88 -11.52 -2.54
C PRO A 177 25.74 -12.68 -3.03
N PHE A 178 25.26 -13.39 -4.05
CA PHE A 178 26.06 -14.29 -4.84
C PHE A 178 26.79 -13.53 -5.95
N ILE A 179 28.08 -13.77 -6.09
CA ILE A 179 28.90 -13.17 -7.15
C ILE A 179 29.18 -14.23 -8.22
N PRO A 180 28.50 -14.19 -9.38
CA PRO A 180 28.63 -15.22 -10.41
C PRO A 180 30.06 -15.44 -10.89
N SER A 181 30.84 -14.38 -11.06
CA SER A 181 32.24 -14.45 -11.50
C SER A 181 33.17 -15.12 -10.49
N ALA A 182 32.82 -15.09 -9.20
CA ALA A 182 33.58 -15.73 -8.13
C ALA A 182 33.01 -17.08 -7.73
N GLY A 183 31.78 -17.40 -8.14
CA GLY A 183 31.09 -18.64 -7.82
C GLY A 183 30.74 -18.81 -6.33
N GLU A 184 30.65 -17.71 -5.57
CA GLU A 184 30.47 -17.76 -4.11
C GLU A 184 29.57 -16.65 -3.56
N LEU A 185 28.95 -16.92 -2.42
CA LEU A 185 28.26 -15.93 -1.60
C LEU A 185 29.27 -15.03 -0.88
N LYS A 186 28.94 -13.75 -0.76
CA LYS A 186 29.77 -12.76 -0.08
C LYS A 186 29.12 -12.30 1.23
N THR A 187 29.81 -12.58 2.35
CA THR A 187 29.36 -12.18 3.70
C THR A 187 29.86 -10.78 4.11
N LYS A 188 30.79 -10.19 3.37
CA LYS A 188 31.36 -8.88 3.67
C LYS A 188 30.34 -7.75 3.74
N PRO A 189 29.36 -7.63 2.83
CA PRO A 189 28.35 -6.58 2.91
C PRO A 189 27.58 -6.62 4.23
N THR A 190 27.16 -7.81 4.68
CA THR A 190 26.52 -8.02 5.98
C THR A 190 27.43 -7.60 7.15
N GLN A 191 28.70 -7.99 7.14
CA GLN A 191 29.66 -7.63 8.19
C GLN A 191 29.87 -6.11 8.28
N HIS A 192 29.95 -5.41 7.13
CA HIS A 192 30.11 -3.96 7.10
C HIS A 192 28.86 -3.25 7.58
N SER A 193 27.67 -3.69 7.17
CA SER A 193 26.39 -3.13 7.61
C SER A 193 26.22 -3.24 9.13
N VAL A 194 26.51 -4.41 9.70
CA VAL A 194 26.45 -4.61 11.16
C VAL A 194 27.54 -3.80 11.88
N LYS A 195 28.73 -3.65 11.29
CA LYS A 195 29.78 -2.79 11.86
C LYS A 195 29.31 -1.33 11.93
N GLU A 196 28.64 -0.84 10.88
CA GLU A 196 28.09 0.51 10.84
C GLU A 196 27.02 0.70 11.93
N LEU A 197 26.07 -0.23 12.04
CA LEU A 197 25.06 -0.21 13.09
C LEU A 197 25.66 -0.21 14.51
N ARG A 198 26.71 -1.00 14.72
CA ARG A 198 27.43 -1.05 16.01
C ARG A 198 28.20 0.23 16.31
N SER A 199 28.66 0.97 15.29
CA SER A 199 29.34 2.25 15.49
C SER A 199 28.41 3.32 16.06
N ILE A 200 27.10 3.18 15.82
CA ILE A 200 26.04 4.02 16.41
C ILE A 200 25.70 3.58 17.85
N GLY A 201 26.18 2.40 18.28
CA GLY A 201 25.92 1.84 19.61
C GLY A 201 24.74 0.86 19.65
N ILE A 202 24.33 0.31 18.50
CA ILE A 202 23.26 -0.69 18.40
C ILE A 202 23.86 -2.05 18.04
N GLN A 203 23.63 -3.05 18.90
CA GLN A 203 23.97 -4.44 18.63
C GLN A 203 22.70 -5.18 18.16
N PRO A 204 22.65 -5.73 16.94
CA PRO A 204 21.50 -6.53 16.52
C PRO A 204 21.42 -7.82 17.33
N HIS A 205 20.21 -8.25 17.64
CA HIS A 205 19.93 -9.54 18.28
C HIS A 205 19.75 -10.63 17.22
N ILE A 206 19.14 -10.27 16.09
CA ILE A 206 18.82 -11.16 14.98
C ILE A 206 19.25 -10.50 13.66
N LEU A 207 19.85 -11.28 12.78
CA LEU A 207 20.15 -10.88 11.41
C LEU A 207 19.21 -11.60 10.45
N LEU A 208 18.53 -10.85 9.61
CA LEU A 208 17.72 -11.38 8.53
C LEU A 208 18.48 -11.16 7.22
N CYS A 209 19.07 -12.22 6.70
CA CYS A 209 20.01 -12.19 5.58
C CYS A 209 19.30 -12.51 4.28
N ARG A 210 18.97 -11.47 3.49
CA ARG A 210 18.39 -11.67 2.17
C ARG A 210 19.40 -12.29 1.21
N CYS A 211 18.96 -13.28 0.46
CA CYS A 211 19.78 -14.04 -0.48
C CYS A 211 18.91 -14.69 -1.55
N ASP A 212 19.51 -14.93 -2.73
CA ASP A 212 18.86 -15.60 -3.86
C ASP A 212 19.01 -17.13 -3.83
N ARG A 213 19.81 -17.63 -2.89
CA ARG A 213 20.10 -19.06 -2.71
C ARG A 213 20.46 -19.38 -1.28
N GLU A 214 20.44 -20.65 -0.93
CA GLU A 214 20.77 -21.14 0.41
C GLU A 214 22.14 -20.66 0.89
N ILE A 215 22.22 -20.15 2.10
CA ILE A 215 23.46 -19.75 2.77
C ILE A 215 24.04 -20.99 3.50
N PRO A 216 25.20 -21.51 3.08
CA PRO A 216 25.81 -22.66 3.74
C PRO A 216 26.07 -22.42 5.22
N ILE A 217 25.98 -23.47 6.02
CA ILE A 217 26.18 -23.37 7.49
C ILE A 217 27.53 -22.75 7.88
N ALA A 218 28.58 -23.00 7.10
CA ALA A 218 29.89 -22.40 7.33
C ALA A 218 29.87 -20.87 7.18
N GLU A 219 29.11 -20.35 6.19
CA GLU A 219 28.96 -18.91 5.99
C GLU A 219 28.04 -18.29 7.05
N ARG A 220 26.99 -19.01 7.51
CA ARG A 220 26.15 -18.55 8.63
C ARG A 220 26.98 -18.43 9.92
N ARG A 221 27.84 -19.41 10.23
CA ARG A 221 28.77 -19.37 11.39
C ARG A 221 29.74 -18.20 11.30
N LYS A 222 30.27 -17.96 10.12
CA LYS A 222 31.14 -16.81 9.86
C LYS A 222 30.41 -15.47 10.07
N ILE A 223 29.19 -15.32 9.57
CA ILE A 223 28.35 -14.14 9.79
C ILE A 223 28.11 -13.97 11.29
N ALA A 224 27.68 -15.03 12.01
CA ALA A 224 27.43 -15.01 13.43
C ALA A 224 28.64 -14.52 14.24
N LEU A 225 29.82 -15.07 13.94
CA LEU A 225 31.08 -14.69 14.59
C LEU A 225 31.42 -13.22 14.38
N PHE A 226 31.44 -12.74 13.12
CA PHE A 226 31.83 -11.36 12.79
C PHE A 226 30.80 -10.31 13.24
N CYS A 227 29.54 -10.67 13.27
CA CYS A 227 28.44 -9.79 13.66
C CYS A 227 28.07 -9.86 15.14
N ASN A 228 28.73 -10.74 15.90
CA ASN A 228 28.49 -10.94 17.33
C ASN A 228 27.02 -11.27 17.63
N VAL A 229 26.46 -12.21 16.88
CA VAL A 229 25.13 -12.78 17.10
C VAL A 229 25.21 -14.29 17.29
N ARG A 230 24.19 -14.91 17.88
CA ARG A 230 24.12 -16.38 17.98
C ARG A 230 23.98 -17.00 16.59
N GLU A 231 24.50 -18.20 16.36
CA GLU A 231 24.38 -18.89 15.06
C GLU A 231 22.91 -19.06 14.64
N GLY A 232 22.03 -19.46 15.56
CA GLY A 232 20.59 -19.59 15.30
C GLY A 232 19.88 -18.27 15.03
N ALA A 233 20.49 -17.13 15.33
CA ALA A 233 19.94 -15.80 15.05
C ALA A 233 20.37 -15.23 13.68
N VAL A 234 21.11 -16.00 12.89
CA VAL A 234 21.39 -15.69 11.47
C VAL A 234 20.32 -16.36 10.62
N ILE A 235 19.25 -15.64 10.36
CA ILE A 235 18.08 -16.11 9.62
C ILE A 235 18.27 -15.86 8.14
N GLN A 236 18.06 -16.88 7.33
CA GLN A 236 18.08 -16.76 5.88
C GLN A 236 16.73 -16.24 5.37
N ALA A 237 16.76 -15.18 4.58
CA ALA A 237 15.60 -14.62 3.89
C ALA A 237 15.74 -14.89 2.39
N LEU A 238 15.37 -16.10 1.97
CA LEU A 238 15.38 -16.50 0.56
C LEU A 238 14.29 -15.75 -0.22
N ASP A 239 14.61 -15.39 -1.45
CA ASP A 239 13.61 -14.92 -2.40
C ASP A 239 12.58 -16.04 -2.66
N VAL A 240 11.31 -15.69 -2.58
CA VAL A 240 10.17 -16.61 -2.72
C VAL A 240 9.31 -16.21 -3.92
N ALA A 241 8.51 -17.17 -4.42
CA ALA A 241 7.67 -16.94 -5.60
C ALA A 241 6.53 -15.94 -5.35
N SER A 242 5.99 -15.92 -4.14
CA SER A 242 4.94 -15.01 -3.71
C SER A 242 5.32 -14.35 -2.39
N ILE A 243 4.97 -13.06 -2.22
CA ILE A 243 5.15 -12.39 -0.93
C ILE A 243 4.38 -13.07 0.21
N TYR A 244 3.31 -13.80 -0.10
CA TYR A 244 2.49 -14.53 0.86
C TYR A 244 3.14 -15.84 1.35
N ASP A 245 4.25 -16.28 0.72
CA ASP A 245 5.08 -17.39 1.20
C ASP A 245 6.09 -16.96 2.26
N VAL A 246 6.35 -15.64 2.38
CA VAL A 246 7.38 -15.09 3.29
C VAL A 246 7.13 -15.49 4.75
N PRO A 247 5.92 -15.40 5.33
CA PRO A 247 5.70 -15.84 6.71
C PRO A 247 6.06 -17.30 6.94
N LEU A 248 5.68 -18.19 6.01
CA LEU A 248 6.01 -19.61 6.09
C LEU A 248 7.51 -19.87 5.95
N ALA A 249 8.19 -19.13 5.06
CA ALA A 249 9.63 -19.24 4.87
C ALA A 249 10.39 -18.78 6.12
N TYR A 250 10.00 -17.66 6.72
CA TYR A 250 10.63 -17.13 7.93
C TYR A 250 10.37 -18.00 9.16
N HIS A 251 9.18 -18.59 9.26
CA HIS A 251 8.89 -19.55 10.33
C HIS A 251 9.77 -20.79 10.22
N ARG A 252 9.92 -21.37 9.01
CA ARG A 252 10.80 -22.53 8.77
C ARG A 252 12.26 -22.25 9.13
N GLU A 253 12.73 -21.03 8.94
CA GLU A 253 14.06 -20.57 9.37
C GLU A 253 14.15 -20.22 10.86
N GLY A 254 13.02 -20.24 11.58
CA GLY A 254 12.95 -20.05 13.03
C GLY A 254 12.93 -18.61 13.50
N LEU A 255 12.59 -17.63 12.62
CA LEU A 255 12.60 -16.19 12.96
C LEU A 255 11.75 -15.87 14.18
N ASP A 256 10.52 -16.32 14.22
CA ASP A 256 9.59 -16.08 15.33
C ASP A 256 10.04 -16.74 16.63
N GLY A 257 10.64 -17.93 16.55
CA GLY A 257 11.27 -18.59 17.69
C GLY A 257 12.45 -17.79 18.27
N GLN A 258 13.35 -17.29 17.40
CA GLN A 258 14.48 -16.45 17.82
C GLN A 258 14.04 -15.11 18.42
N VAL A 259 12.96 -14.51 17.90
CA VAL A 259 12.37 -13.29 18.49
C VAL A 259 11.84 -13.59 19.90
N LEU A 260 11.12 -14.69 20.06
CA LEU A 260 10.57 -15.08 21.38
C LEU A 260 11.67 -15.47 22.37
N ASP A 261 12.72 -16.18 21.93
CA ASP A 261 13.90 -16.48 22.76
C ASP A 261 14.59 -15.20 23.25
N ALA A 262 14.77 -14.23 22.37
CA ALA A 262 15.38 -12.94 22.72
C ALA A 262 14.59 -12.16 23.79
N PHE A 263 13.28 -12.39 23.89
CA PHE A 263 12.43 -11.84 24.96
C PHE A 263 12.23 -12.80 26.16
N GLY A 264 12.81 -14.00 26.14
CA GLY A 264 12.61 -15.00 27.17
C GLY A 264 11.19 -15.58 27.22
N LEU A 265 10.54 -15.67 26.05
CA LEU A 265 9.16 -16.14 25.91
C LEU A 265 9.04 -17.50 25.22
N GLU A 266 10.11 -18.07 24.69
CA GLU A 266 10.08 -19.28 23.85
C GLU A 266 9.32 -20.46 24.49
N GLU A 267 9.61 -20.76 25.77
CA GLU A 267 8.96 -21.86 26.49
C GLU A 267 7.46 -21.60 26.79
N LYS A 268 7.01 -20.35 26.77
CA LYS A 268 5.66 -19.94 27.16
C LYS A 268 4.76 -19.63 25.98
N ALA A 269 5.35 -19.43 24.80
CA ALA A 269 4.63 -19.03 23.62
C ALA A 269 3.81 -20.19 23.04
N PRO A 270 2.57 -19.97 22.62
CA PRO A 270 1.80 -20.96 21.88
C PRO A 270 2.50 -21.37 20.58
N ALA A 271 2.21 -22.58 20.11
CA ALA A 271 2.57 -22.96 18.74
C ALA A 271 1.83 -22.05 17.74
N PRO A 272 2.47 -21.66 16.63
CA PRO A 272 1.82 -20.77 15.66
C PRO A 272 0.75 -21.52 14.87
N ASP A 273 -0.40 -20.89 14.67
CA ASP A 273 -1.40 -21.33 13.70
C ASP A 273 -1.12 -20.67 12.35
N LEU A 274 -0.55 -21.42 11.44
CA LEU A 274 -0.18 -20.95 10.09
C LEU A 274 -1.18 -21.39 9.01
N THR A 275 -2.28 -22.05 9.38
CA THR A 275 -3.25 -22.65 8.46
C THR A 275 -3.73 -21.66 7.39
N ARG A 276 -4.01 -20.41 7.79
CA ARG A 276 -4.45 -19.39 6.84
C ARG A 276 -3.37 -19.03 5.79
N TRP A 277 -2.09 -19.02 6.21
CA TRP A 277 -0.97 -18.73 5.31
C TRP A 277 -0.70 -19.90 4.37
N GLU A 278 -0.80 -21.13 4.87
CA GLU A 278 -0.70 -22.34 4.05
C GLU A 278 -1.80 -22.41 3.01
N THR A 279 -3.04 -22.04 3.37
CA THR A 279 -4.18 -21.96 2.44
C THR A 279 -3.92 -20.97 1.31
N ILE A 280 -3.47 -19.75 1.63
CA ILE A 280 -3.16 -18.71 0.63
C ILE A 280 -1.99 -19.14 -0.26
N SER A 281 -0.90 -19.63 0.33
CA SER A 281 0.26 -20.14 -0.41
C SER A 281 -0.14 -21.25 -1.38
N HIS A 282 -0.99 -22.18 -0.94
CA HIS A 282 -1.51 -23.25 -1.78
C HIS A 282 -2.36 -22.73 -2.95
N ALA A 283 -3.26 -21.80 -2.70
CA ALA A 283 -4.11 -21.20 -3.73
C ALA A 283 -3.29 -20.45 -4.80
N VAL A 284 -2.27 -19.72 -4.38
CA VAL A 284 -1.38 -18.99 -5.30
C VAL A 284 -0.52 -19.96 -6.14
N ALA A 285 -0.07 -21.06 -5.53
CA ALA A 285 0.79 -22.03 -6.19
C ALA A 285 0.03 -22.98 -7.14
N ASN A 286 -1.27 -23.22 -6.90
CA ASN A 286 -2.07 -24.23 -7.60
C ASN A 286 -3.39 -23.63 -8.14
N PRO A 287 -3.34 -22.61 -9.02
CA PRO A 287 -4.54 -22.05 -9.61
C PRO A 287 -5.19 -23.04 -10.59
N GLU A 288 -6.53 -23.05 -10.66
CA GLU A 288 -7.29 -23.90 -11.59
C GLU A 288 -7.38 -23.34 -13.02
N GLY A 289 -6.96 -22.09 -13.21
CA GLY A 289 -6.97 -21.42 -14.51
C GLY A 289 -6.19 -20.12 -14.49
N GLU A 290 -6.19 -19.42 -15.62
CA GLU A 290 -5.54 -18.11 -15.77
C GLU A 290 -6.48 -17.13 -16.46
N VAL A 291 -6.51 -15.88 -16.01
CA VAL A 291 -7.20 -14.77 -16.67
C VAL A 291 -6.22 -13.64 -16.95
N THR A 292 -6.38 -12.97 -18.07
CA THR A 292 -5.57 -11.83 -18.46
C THR A 292 -6.33 -10.54 -18.25
N ILE A 293 -5.78 -9.62 -17.44
CA ILE A 293 -6.33 -8.31 -17.17
C ILE A 293 -5.41 -7.24 -17.76
N ALA A 294 -5.94 -6.40 -18.64
CA ALA A 294 -5.22 -5.23 -19.10
C ALA A 294 -5.38 -4.08 -18.10
N ILE A 295 -4.28 -3.53 -17.62
CA ILE A 295 -4.27 -2.27 -16.87
C ILE A 295 -3.85 -1.16 -17.80
N VAL A 296 -4.80 -0.28 -18.16
CA VAL A 296 -4.57 0.88 -19.01
C VAL A 296 -4.30 2.08 -18.12
N GLY A 297 -3.03 2.39 -17.93
CA GLY A 297 -2.56 3.34 -16.92
C GLY A 297 -1.45 4.27 -17.37
N LYS A 298 -0.90 4.97 -16.39
CA LYS A 298 0.35 5.74 -16.48
C LYS A 298 1.38 5.02 -15.61
N TYR A 299 2.67 5.28 -15.84
CA TYR A 299 3.76 4.73 -15.01
C TYR A 299 3.84 3.21 -15.01
N THR A 300 3.45 2.57 -16.10
CA THR A 300 3.39 1.12 -16.22
C THR A 300 4.77 0.43 -16.11
N GLY A 301 5.85 1.20 -16.30
CA GLY A 301 7.23 0.72 -16.12
C GLY A 301 7.66 0.50 -14.67
N LEU A 302 6.92 1.00 -13.67
CA LEU A 302 7.23 0.83 -12.25
C LEU A 302 6.07 0.12 -11.52
N LYS A 303 6.28 -1.15 -11.22
CA LYS A 303 5.26 -1.99 -10.56
C LYS A 303 4.86 -1.49 -9.17
N ASP A 304 5.79 -0.87 -8.44
CA ASP A 304 5.54 -0.36 -7.09
C ASP A 304 4.63 0.89 -7.08
N ALA A 305 4.47 1.58 -8.22
CA ALA A 305 3.49 2.67 -8.35
C ALA A 305 2.03 2.19 -8.22
N TYR A 306 1.78 0.90 -8.41
CA TYR A 306 0.47 0.25 -8.35
C TYR A 306 0.47 -0.96 -7.41
N LYS A 307 1.21 -0.89 -6.31
CA LYS A 307 1.42 -2.04 -5.42
C LYS A 307 0.11 -2.61 -4.88
N SER A 308 -0.74 -1.79 -4.28
CA SER A 308 -2.03 -2.22 -3.74
C SER A 308 -2.96 -2.75 -4.82
N LEU A 309 -2.94 -2.15 -6.03
CA LEU A 309 -3.74 -2.62 -7.16
C LEU A 309 -3.32 -4.02 -7.62
N ASN A 310 -2.01 -4.25 -7.76
CA ASN A 310 -1.45 -5.56 -8.10
C ASN A 310 -1.87 -6.62 -7.07
N GLU A 311 -1.70 -6.31 -5.80
CA GLU A 311 -2.08 -7.22 -4.72
C GLU A 311 -3.60 -7.47 -4.71
N ALA A 312 -4.43 -6.44 -4.90
CA ALA A 312 -5.89 -6.60 -4.95
C ALA A 312 -6.35 -7.52 -6.09
N LEU A 313 -5.70 -7.44 -7.26
CA LEU A 313 -5.96 -8.37 -8.37
C LEU A 313 -5.55 -9.81 -8.02
N VAL A 314 -4.40 -9.99 -7.35
CA VAL A 314 -3.98 -11.30 -6.84
C VAL A 314 -4.99 -11.84 -5.81
N HIS A 315 -5.49 -10.99 -4.90
CA HIS A 315 -6.52 -11.37 -3.92
C HIS A 315 -7.82 -11.81 -4.61
N GLY A 316 -8.24 -11.10 -5.66
CA GLY A 316 -9.37 -11.52 -6.50
C GLY A 316 -9.13 -12.88 -7.16
N GLY A 317 -7.90 -13.11 -7.62
CA GLY A 317 -7.46 -14.41 -8.16
C GLY A 317 -7.52 -15.52 -7.11
N ILE A 318 -7.04 -15.29 -5.90
CA ILE A 318 -7.13 -16.23 -4.77
C ILE A 318 -8.59 -16.57 -4.48
N ALA A 319 -9.47 -15.56 -4.41
CA ALA A 319 -10.91 -15.76 -4.16
C ALA A 319 -11.61 -16.59 -5.24
N ARG A 320 -11.08 -16.64 -6.47
CA ARG A 320 -11.62 -17.37 -7.62
C ARG A 320 -10.81 -18.58 -8.03
N ASN A 321 -9.74 -18.89 -7.29
CA ASN A 321 -8.79 -19.97 -7.56
C ASN A 321 -8.20 -19.91 -8.98
N VAL A 322 -7.88 -18.69 -9.46
CA VAL A 322 -7.27 -18.44 -10.76
C VAL A 322 -6.03 -17.56 -10.64
N LYS A 323 -5.07 -17.78 -11.53
CA LYS A 323 -3.94 -16.89 -11.68
C LYS A 323 -4.35 -15.66 -12.50
N VAL A 324 -4.01 -14.48 -12.02
CA VAL A 324 -4.24 -13.23 -12.75
C VAL A 324 -2.94 -12.84 -13.46
N LYS A 325 -2.98 -12.86 -14.79
CA LYS A 325 -1.91 -12.31 -15.63
C LYS A 325 -2.24 -10.84 -15.90
N ILE A 326 -1.32 -9.95 -15.55
CA ILE A 326 -1.49 -8.51 -15.74
C ILE A 326 -0.71 -8.09 -16.99
N GLU A 327 -1.40 -7.45 -17.91
CA GLU A 327 -0.81 -6.78 -19.07
C GLU A 327 -0.89 -5.26 -18.86
N TRP A 328 0.28 -4.65 -18.79
CA TRP A 328 0.41 -3.21 -18.59
C TRP A 328 0.43 -2.48 -19.93
N ILE A 329 -0.47 -1.51 -20.10
CA ILE A 329 -0.58 -0.70 -21.32
C ILE A 329 -0.51 0.78 -20.92
N GLU A 330 0.49 1.49 -21.47
CA GLU A 330 0.52 2.96 -21.35
C GLU A 330 -0.68 3.55 -22.11
N SER A 331 -1.51 4.30 -21.41
CA SER A 331 -2.76 4.81 -21.98
C SER A 331 -2.55 5.71 -23.21
N GLU A 332 -1.40 6.40 -23.29
CA GLU A 332 -1.03 7.27 -24.43
C GLU A 332 -0.92 6.51 -25.76
N VAL A 333 -0.70 5.19 -25.73
CA VAL A 333 -0.65 4.35 -26.96
C VAL A 333 -1.97 4.48 -27.74
N PHE A 334 -3.09 4.56 -27.07
CA PHE A 334 -4.40 4.64 -27.70
C PHE A 334 -4.73 6.03 -28.28
N GLU A 335 -3.93 7.05 -28.02
CA GLU A 335 -4.06 8.35 -28.68
C GLU A 335 -3.64 8.29 -30.17
N SER A 336 -2.88 7.27 -30.56
CA SER A 336 -2.38 7.07 -31.93
C SER A 336 -2.70 5.71 -32.53
N GLU A 337 -3.03 4.72 -31.71
CA GLU A 337 -3.27 3.33 -32.13
C GLU A 337 -4.70 2.89 -31.79
N ASP A 338 -5.26 1.98 -32.60
CA ASP A 338 -6.54 1.35 -32.30
C ASP A 338 -6.41 0.47 -31.05
N PRO A 339 -7.31 0.59 -30.05
CA PRO A 339 -7.32 -0.31 -28.90
C PRO A 339 -7.53 -1.80 -29.22
N ALA A 340 -8.17 -2.13 -30.32
CA ALA A 340 -8.59 -3.51 -30.63
C ALA A 340 -7.45 -4.52 -30.69
N PRO A 341 -6.28 -4.26 -31.30
CA PRO A 341 -5.15 -5.19 -31.28
C PRO A 341 -4.58 -5.44 -29.87
N HIS A 342 -4.67 -4.45 -29.00
CA HIS A 342 -4.12 -4.48 -27.64
C HIS A 342 -5.09 -5.07 -26.62
N LEU A 343 -6.40 -4.88 -26.81
CA LEU A 343 -7.42 -5.23 -25.81
C LEU A 343 -8.33 -6.38 -26.27
N GLY A 344 -8.21 -6.84 -27.52
CA GLY A 344 -9.13 -7.84 -28.08
C GLY A 344 -8.96 -9.26 -27.50
N HIS A 345 -7.84 -9.54 -26.84
CA HIS A 345 -7.50 -10.86 -26.28
C HIS A 345 -7.58 -10.90 -24.75
N VAL A 346 -7.88 -9.78 -24.08
CA VAL A 346 -7.92 -9.75 -22.63
C VAL A 346 -9.31 -10.07 -22.08
N HIS A 347 -9.35 -10.57 -20.86
CA HIS A 347 -10.59 -11.01 -20.22
C HIS A 347 -11.22 -9.93 -19.32
N GLY A 348 -10.49 -8.85 -19.06
CA GLY A 348 -10.96 -7.67 -18.33
C GLY A 348 -10.04 -6.48 -18.55
N ILE A 349 -10.62 -5.29 -18.46
CA ILE A 349 -9.91 -4.01 -18.61
C ILE A 349 -10.09 -3.23 -17.31
N LEU A 350 -8.97 -2.83 -16.71
CA LEU A 350 -8.93 -2.00 -15.52
C LEU A 350 -8.26 -0.66 -15.86
N VAL A 351 -8.95 0.44 -15.55
CA VAL A 351 -8.41 1.79 -15.65
C VAL A 351 -8.22 2.34 -14.25
N PRO A 352 -6.97 2.47 -13.78
CA PRO A 352 -6.67 2.87 -12.41
C PRO A 352 -6.79 4.38 -12.21
N GLY A 353 -6.70 4.79 -10.95
CA GLY A 353 -6.55 6.18 -10.53
C GLY A 353 -5.37 6.88 -11.20
N GLY A 354 -5.38 8.20 -11.13
CA GLY A 354 -4.35 9.06 -11.70
C GLY A 354 -4.74 10.52 -11.63
N PHE A 355 -3.84 11.38 -12.08
CA PHE A 355 -4.03 12.82 -12.12
C PHE A 355 -3.50 13.40 -13.44
N GLY A 356 -4.07 14.53 -13.86
CA GLY A 356 -3.65 15.31 -15.02
C GLY A 356 -4.08 14.74 -16.37
N GLU A 357 -3.96 15.57 -17.40
CA GLU A 357 -4.46 15.33 -18.75
C GLU A 357 -3.74 14.21 -19.51
N ARG A 358 -2.43 14.02 -19.26
CA ARG A 358 -1.61 13.05 -19.99
C ARG A 358 -2.24 11.65 -19.97
N GLY A 359 -2.48 11.06 -21.15
CA GLY A 359 -3.07 9.72 -21.32
C GLY A 359 -4.55 9.61 -20.94
N ALA A 360 -5.26 10.74 -20.73
CA ALA A 360 -6.69 10.72 -20.39
C ALA A 360 -7.51 10.22 -21.58
N GLU A 361 -7.22 10.68 -22.81
CA GLU A 361 -7.92 10.24 -24.01
C GLU A 361 -7.79 8.74 -24.25
N GLY A 362 -6.60 8.17 -24.03
CA GLY A 362 -6.40 6.73 -24.15
C GLY A 362 -7.22 5.93 -23.14
N LYS A 363 -7.42 6.45 -21.92
CA LYS A 363 -8.29 5.84 -20.90
C LYS A 363 -9.77 5.91 -21.30
N ILE A 364 -10.19 7.03 -21.90
CA ILE A 364 -11.55 7.20 -22.45
C ILE A 364 -11.79 6.16 -23.56
N LEU A 365 -10.81 5.98 -24.46
CA LEU A 365 -10.89 5.00 -25.54
C LEU A 365 -10.92 3.55 -25.04
N ALA A 366 -10.19 3.26 -23.96
CA ALA A 366 -10.25 1.94 -23.30
C ALA A 366 -11.64 1.67 -22.69
N ALA A 367 -12.24 2.66 -22.03
CA ALA A 367 -13.61 2.56 -21.51
C ALA A 367 -14.64 2.34 -22.63
N LYS A 368 -14.50 3.09 -23.76
CA LYS A 368 -15.32 2.92 -24.96
C LYS A 368 -15.21 1.50 -25.52
N PHE A 369 -13.99 1.01 -25.70
CA PHE A 369 -13.74 -0.35 -26.20
C PHE A 369 -14.41 -1.40 -25.31
N ALA A 370 -14.22 -1.29 -23.99
CA ALA A 370 -14.82 -2.20 -23.02
C ALA A 370 -16.36 -2.21 -23.13
N ARG A 371 -16.99 -1.04 -23.18
CA ARG A 371 -18.44 -0.89 -23.30
C ARG A 371 -18.98 -1.49 -24.61
N GLU A 372 -18.34 -1.18 -25.75
CA GLU A 372 -18.80 -1.62 -27.06
C GLU A 372 -18.56 -3.12 -27.31
N ARG A 373 -17.45 -3.66 -26.81
CA ARG A 373 -17.06 -5.06 -26.97
C ARG A 373 -17.55 -5.97 -25.86
N LYS A 374 -18.25 -5.41 -24.87
CA LYS A 374 -18.78 -6.14 -23.71
C LYS A 374 -17.70 -6.85 -22.90
N VAL A 375 -16.48 -6.31 -22.87
CA VAL A 375 -15.39 -6.80 -22.03
C VAL A 375 -15.57 -6.24 -20.63
N PRO A 376 -15.44 -7.03 -19.54
CA PRO A 376 -15.51 -6.54 -18.16
C PRO A 376 -14.61 -5.32 -17.94
N TYR A 377 -15.17 -4.24 -17.37
CA TYR A 377 -14.49 -2.96 -17.15
C TYR A 377 -14.53 -2.56 -15.69
N PHE A 378 -13.38 -2.22 -15.14
CA PHE A 378 -13.26 -1.66 -13.80
C PHE A 378 -12.54 -0.31 -13.83
N GLY A 379 -13.29 0.78 -13.59
CA GLY A 379 -12.74 2.14 -13.50
C GLY A 379 -12.58 2.58 -12.05
N ILE A 380 -11.36 2.84 -11.60
CA ILE A 380 -11.05 3.27 -10.24
C ILE A 380 -10.71 4.76 -10.25
N CYS A 381 -11.37 5.57 -9.42
CA CYS A 381 -11.14 7.00 -9.24
C CYS A 381 -11.14 7.75 -10.59
N PHE A 382 -10.00 8.11 -11.13
CA PHE A 382 -9.87 8.71 -12.46
C PHE A 382 -10.46 7.82 -13.56
N GLY A 383 -10.39 6.48 -13.42
CA GLY A 383 -11.00 5.54 -14.37
C GLY A 383 -12.52 5.65 -14.43
N MET A 384 -13.21 5.87 -13.30
CA MET A 384 -14.64 6.17 -13.27
C MET A 384 -14.93 7.50 -13.97
N GLN A 385 -14.15 8.54 -13.72
CA GLN A 385 -14.31 9.85 -14.31
C GLN A 385 -14.17 9.79 -15.85
N MET A 386 -13.18 9.04 -16.35
CA MET A 386 -12.99 8.84 -17.80
C MET A 386 -14.14 8.07 -18.44
N ALA A 387 -14.72 7.10 -17.74
CA ALA A 387 -15.92 6.40 -18.21
C ALA A 387 -17.14 7.31 -18.28
N CYS A 388 -17.30 8.26 -17.35
CA CYS A 388 -18.38 9.27 -17.41
C CYS A 388 -18.19 10.24 -18.58
N ILE A 389 -16.95 10.68 -18.85
CA ILE A 389 -16.66 11.54 -20.02
C ILE A 389 -16.89 10.74 -21.32
N GLU A 390 -16.53 9.47 -21.37
CA GLU A 390 -16.82 8.60 -22.52
C GLU A 390 -18.31 8.53 -22.81
N ALA A 391 -19.12 8.23 -21.80
CA ALA A 391 -20.57 8.15 -21.91
C ALA A 391 -21.18 9.50 -22.36
N ALA A 392 -20.69 10.61 -21.84
CA ALA A 392 -21.12 11.95 -22.21
C ALA A 392 -20.84 12.24 -23.69
N ARG A 393 -19.63 11.94 -24.17
CA ARG A 393 -19.23 12.19 -25.56
C ARG A 393 -19.90 11.23 -26.55
N SER A 394 -19.81 9.92 -26.28
CA SER A 394 -20.21 8.89 -27.24
C SER A 394 -21.70 8.61 -27.26
N LEU A 395 -22.40 8.78 -26.15
CA LEU A 395 -23.82 8.40 -26.03
C LEU A 395 -24.73 9.59 -25.79
N ALA A 396 -24.36 10.56 -24.92
CA ALA A 396 -25.22 11.71 -24.62
C ALA A 396 -25.02 12.89 -25.56
N GLY A 397 -24.13 12.80 -26.57
CA GLY A 397 -23.89 13.83 -27.58
C GLY A 397 -23.25 15.11 -27.03
N ILE A 398 -22.51 15.01 -25.93
CA ILE A 398 -21.79 16.13 -25.29
C ILE A 398 -20.34 16.11 -25.77
N GLU A 399 -20.09 16.49 -27.02
CA GLU A 399 -18.77 16.38 -27.66
C GLU A 399 -17.65 17.10 -26.88
N ALA A 400 -17.96 18.24 -26.23
CA ALA A 400 -17.02 19.05 -25.46
C ALA A 400 -16.86 18.56 -24.00
N ALA A 401 -17.46 17.40 -23.62
CA ALA A 401 -17.36 16.85 -22.27
C ALA A 401 -15.89 16.64 -21.87
N SER A 402 -15.50 17.19 -20.73
CA SER A 402 -14.12 17.17 -20.25
C SER A 402 -14.06 17.31 -18.73
N SER A 403 -12.84 17.31 -18.20
CA SER A 403 -12.55 17.64 -16.81
C SER A 403 -11.94 19.04 -16.68
N THR A 404 -12.33 19.80 -15.66
CA THR A 404 -11.66 21.06 -15.33
C THR A 404 -10.21 20.86 -14.87
N GLU A 405 -9.81 19.64 -14.59
CA GLU A 405 -8.42 19.25 -14.33
C GLU A 405 -7.53 19.45 -15.58
N PHE A 406 -8.11 19.35 -16.78
CA PHE A 406 -7.40 19.49 -18.05
C PHE A 406 -7.38 20.93 -18.58
N GLY A 407 -8.03 21.84 -17.85
CA GLY A 407 -8.16 23.23 -18.22
C GLY A 407 -9.61 23.68 -18.34
N PRO A 408 -9.86 24.94 -18.76
CA PRO A 408 -11.19 25.45 -18.93
C PRO A 408 -11.99 24.67 -19.99
N THR A 409 -13.22 24.30 -19.66
CA THR A 409 -14.14 23.59 -20.55
C THR A 409 -15.56 24.18 -20.46
N SER A 410 -16.31 24.16 -21.56
CA SER A 410 -17.73 24.52 -21.57
C SER A 410 -18.65 23.44 -21.00
N GLU A 411 -18.17 22.19 -20.94
CA GLU A 411 -18.94 21.04 -20.51
C GLU A 411 -18.14 20.25 -19.44
N PRO A 412 -18.08 20.77 -18.18
CA PRO A 412 -17.31 20.17 -17.10
C PRO A 412 -18.05 18.98 -16.50
N VAL A 413 -18.03 17.84 -17.17
CA VAL A 413 -18.59 16.58 -16.66
C VAL A 413 -17.84 16.09 -15.42
N VAL A 414 -16.57 16.43 -15.31
CA VAL A 414 -15.75 16.26 -14.12
C VAL A 414 -15.21 17.63 -13.70
N GLY A 415 -15.34 17.97 -12.43
CA GLY A 415 -14.93 19.28 -11.94
C GLY A 415 -14.54 19.30 -10.48
N LEU A 416 -13.95 20.43 -10.06
CA LEU A 416 -13.59 20.66 -8.68
C LEU A 416 -14.85 21.01 -7.87
N MET A 417 -15.23 20.18 -6.92
CA MET A 417 -16.26 20.49 -5.93
C MET A 417 -15.63 21.17 -4.71
N THR A 418 -16.27 22.23 -4.22
CA THR A 418 -15.70 23.06 -3.16
C THR A 418 -16.08 22.63 -1.73
N GLU A 419 -17.18 21.90 -1.60
CA GLU A 419 -17.72 21.49 -0.29
C GLU A 419 -18.22 20.03 -0.35
N TRP A 420 -18.03 19.27 0.73
CA TRP A 420 -18.59 17.93 0.91
C TRP A 420 -18.77 17.60 2.41
N MET A 421 -19.56 16.57 2.69
CA MET A 421 -19.82 16.12 4.05
C MET A 421 -18.99 14.90 4.42
N ARG A 422 -18.38 14.91 5.60
CA ARG A 422 -17.75 13.75 6.23
C ARG A 422 -18.45 13.48 7.57
N GLY A 423 -19.28 12.46 7.61
CA GLY A 423 -20.17 12.26 8.74
C GLY A 423 -21.10 13.49 8.93
N ASN A 424 -21.02 14.14 10.10
CA ASN A 424 -21.80 15.34 10.38
C ASN A 424 -21.01 16.65 10.19
N ALA A 425 -19.76 16.59 9.70
CA ALA A 425 -18.91 17.76 9.51
C ALA A 425 -18.85 18.16 8.04
N LEU A 426 -19.05 19.46 7.75
CA LEU A 426 -18.85 20.03 6.44
C LEU A 426 -17.35 20.29 6.23
N GLU A 427 -16.77 19.64 5.24
CA GLU A 427 -15.40 19.92 4.80
C GLU A 427 -15.41 20.82 3.56
N ARG A 428 -14.45 21.77 3.50
CA ARG A 428 -14.33 22.74 2.41
C ARG A 428 -13.01 22.60 1.71
N ARG A 429 -13.08 22.69 0.38
CA ARG A 429 -11.94 22.69 -0.51
C ARG A 429 -11.67 24.13 -0.98
N ALA A 430 -10.43 24.60 -0.85
CA ALA A 430 -10.04 25.88 -1.44
C ALA A 430 -9.65 25.68 -2.92
N ALA A 431 -10.06 26.59 -3.78
CA ALA A 431 -9.69 26.57 -5.19
C ALA A 431 -8.18 26.85 -5.40
N GLU A 432 -7.60 27.66 -4.48
CA GLU A 432 -6.17 27.96 -4.43
C GLU A 432 -5.64 27.57 -3.05
N GLY A 433 -4.68 26.66 -2.94
CA GLY A 433 -4.15 26.23 -1.66
C GLY A 433 -3.06 25.20 -1.75
N ASP A 434 -2.60 24.74 -0.60
CA ASP A 434 -1.64 23.67 -0.44
C ASP A 434 -2.14 22.41 -1.13
N LEU A 435 -1.37 21.91 -2.10
CA LEU A 435 -1.72 20.74 -2.91
C LEU A 435 -1.98 19.48 -2.06
N GLY A 436 -1.37 19.35 -0.88
CA GLY A 436 -1.61 18.25 0.05
C GLY A 436 -2.91 18.38 0.88
N GLY A 437 -3.44 19.60 1.07
CA GLY A 437 -4.57 19.88 1.99
C GLY A 437 -5.96 19.94 1.37
N THR A 438 -6.11 19.77 0.03
CA THR A 438 -7.37 20.01 -0.69
C THR A 438 -8.01 18.74 -1.27
N MET A 439 -7.51 17.56 -0.93
CA MET A 439 -8.05 16.28 -1.40
C MET A 439 -9.08 15.70 -0.42
N ARG A 440 -10.00 14.94 -0.97
CA ARG A 440 -10.81 14.00 -0.21
C ARG A 440 -9.93 12.80 0.10
N LEU A 441 -9.55 12.63 1.37
CA LEU A 441 -8.58 11.65 1.83
C LEU A 441 -9.15 10.78 2.95
N GLY A 442 -8.92 9.46 2.86
CA GLY A 442 -9.34 8.50 3.86
C GLY A 442 -10.69 7.88 3.58
N ALA A 443 -11.25 7.23 4.59
CA ALA A 443 -12.51 6.50 4.48
C ALA A 443 -13.70 7.45 4.52
N TYR A 444 -14.62 7.29 3.56
CA TYR A 444 -15.87 8.02 3.47
C TYR A 444 -17.03 7.06 3.23
N PRO A 445 -18.19 7.31 3.85
CA PRO A 445 -19.37 6.50 3.63
C PRO A 445 -20.01 6.79 2.27
N ALA A 446 -20.62 5.76 1.69
CA ALA A 446 -21.45 5.87 0.49
C ALA A 446 -22.73 5.05 0.61
N ALA A 447 -23.82 5.58 0.05
CA ALA A 447 -25.10 4.91 -0.04
C ALA A 447 -25.29 4.32 -1.45
N LEU A 448 -25.44 3.00 -1.54
CA LEU A 448 -25.65 2.29 -2.79
C LEU A 448 -27.13 2.17 -3.12
N ALA A 449 -27.48 2.31 -4.39
CA ALA A 449 -28.85 2.16 -4.86
C ALA A 449 -29.31 0.70 -4.68
N PRO A 450 -30.46 0.46 -4.03
CA PRO A 450 -31.01 -0.90 -3.91
C PRO A 450 -31.20 -1.54 -5.29
N GLY A 451 -30.83 -2.82 -5.43
CA GLY A 451 -30.91 -3.55 -6.69
C GLY A 451 -29.89 -3.09 -7.74
N SER A 452 -28.86 -2.36 -7.36
CA SER A 452 -27.70 -2.16 -8.20
C SER A 452 -26.76 -3.36 -8.09
N ARG A 453 -26.01 -3.62 -9.17
CA ARG A 453 -25.01 -4.71 -9.17
C ARG A 453 -23.97 -4.51 -8.07
N ILE A 454 -23.54 -3.26 -7.85
CA ILE A 454 -22.55 -2.96 -6.81
C ILE A 454 -23.11 -3.26 -5.40
N ALA A 455 -24.39 -2.95 -5.13
CA ALA A 455 -25.02 -3.31 -3.86
C ALA A 455 -25.12 -4.84 -3.66
N GLU A 456 -25.38 -5.59 -4.72
CA GLU A 456 -25.36 -7.05 -4.71
C GLU A 456 -23.96 -7.61 -4.42
N ILE A 457 -22.92 -7.03 -5.03
CA ILE A 457 -21.51 -7.42 -4.82
C ILE A 457 -21.08 -7.20 -3.37
N TYR A 458 -21.43 -6.07 -2.77
CA TYR A 458 -21.13 -5.80 -1.36
C TYR A 458 -22.05 -6.53 -0.39
N GLY A 459 -23.26 -6.92 -0.82
CA GLY A 459 -24.28 -7.50 0.05
C GLY A 459 -24.90 -6.49 1.03
N THR A 460 -24.73 -5.20 0.79
CA THR A 460 -25.24 -4.08 1.61
C THR A 460 -25.45 -2.84 0.75
N THR A 461 -26.28 -1.91 1.24
CA THR A 461 -26.49 -0.60 0.63
C THR A 461 -25.70 0.53 1.30
N GLU A 462 -24.95 0.25 2.35
CA GLU A 462 -24.08 1.20 3.02
C GLU A 462 -22.67 0.65 3.01
N ILE A 463 -21.72 1.43 2.48
CA ILE A 463 -20.31 1.06 2.39
C ILE A 463 -19.42 2.21 2.86
N GLU A 464 -18.19 1.88 3.16
CA GLU A 464 -17.15 2.85 3.49
C GLU A 464 -15.83 2.42 2.83
N ASP A 465 -15.29 3.27 1.96
CA ASP A 465 -14.04 3.04 1.25
C ASP A 465 -13.13 4.26 1.25
N ARG A 466 -11.83 4.05 0.93
CA ARG A 466 -10.81 5.10 0.99
C ARG A 466 -10.76 5.91 -0.29
N HIS A 467 -10.67 7.22 -0.13
CA HIS A 467 -10.58 8.21 -1.20
C HIS A 467 -9.21 8.88 -1.24
N ARG A 468 -8.80 9.27 -2.45
CA ARG A 468 -7.63 10.10 -2.72
C ARG A 468 -7.82 10.86 -4.04
N HIS A 469 -8.61 11.93 -4.01
CA HIS A 469 -8.90 12.72 -5.22
C HIS A 469 -9.39 14.12 -4.89
N ARG A 470 -9.35 15.01 -5.90
CA ARG A 470 -9.83 16.40 -5.84
C ARG A 470 -11.06 16.66 -6.70
N TYR A 471 -11.10 15.99 -7.85
CA TYR A 471 -12.14 16.17 -8.85
C TYR A 471 -13.22 15.12 -8.66
N GLU A 472 -14.45 15.53 -8.96
CA GLU A 472 -15.66 14.73 -8.81
C GLU A 472 -16.46 14.76 -10.12
N VAL A 473 -17.25 13.73 -10.36
CA VAL A 473 -18.23 13.76 -11.44
C VAL A 473 -19.34 14.75 -11.09
N ASN A 474 -19.65 15.64 -12.02
CA ASN A 474 -20.63 16.71 -11.82
C ASN A 474 -22.06 16.15 -11.93
N THR A 475 -22.83 16.28 -10.85
CA THR A 475 -24.22 15.77 -10.77
C THR A 475 -25.20 16.48 -11.72
N ASP A 476 -24.88 17.66 -12.25
CA ASP A 476 -25.70 18.35 -13.25
C ASP A 476 -25.84 17.54 -14.55
N TYR A 477 -24.92 16.64 -14.82
CA TYR A 477 -24.94 15.73 -15.97
C TYR A 477 -25.64 14.40 -15.70
N ARG A 478 -26.01 14.11 -14.47
CA ARG A 478 -26.56 12.81 -14.03
C ARG A 478 -27.73 12.38 -14.89
N GLU A 479 -28.77 13.19 -15.04
CA GLU A 479 -29.97 12.83 -15.78
C GLU A 479 -29.66 12.49 -17.26
N ARG A 480 -28.72 13.25 -17.86
CA ARG A 480 -28.30 13.03 -19.27
C ARG A 480 -27.54 11.71 -19.41
N LEU A 481 -26.70 11.37 -18.44
CA LEU A 481 -25.91 10.13 -18.44
C LEU A 481 -26.78 8.91 -18.09
N GLU A 482 -27.71 9.03 -17.15
CA GLU A 482 -28.69 7.97 -16.84
C GLU A 482 -29.62 7.69 -18.02
N ALA A 483 -30.02 8.71 -18.76
CA ALA A 483 -30.85 8.56 -19.96
C ALA A 483 -30.19 7.71 -21.07
N VAL A 484 -28.87 7.62 -21.09
CA VAL A 484 -28.10 6.80 -22.04
C VAL A 484 -27.57 5.50 -21.43
N GLY A 485 -28.07 5.13 -20.23
CA GLY A 485 -27.83 3.84 -19.61
C GLY A 485 -26.73 3.78 -18.57
N LEU A 486 -25.98 4.87 -18.34
CA LEU A 486 -24.99 4.92 -17.27
C LEU A 486 -25.67 5.26 -15.93
N ARG A 487 -25.91 4.25 -15.11
CA ARG A 487 -26.58 4.40 -13.81
C ARG A 487 -25.61 4.90 -12.74
N PHE A 488 -26.03 5.92 -11.97
CA PHE A 488 -25.37 6.34 -10.74
C PHE A 488 -25.83 5.43 -9.60
N ALA A 489 -25.03 4.40 -9.34
CA ALA A 489 -25.37 3.32 -8.44
C ALA A 489 -24.98 3.56 -6.99
N GLY A 490 -24.21 4.59 -6.71
CA GLY A 490 -23.80 4.99 -5.35
C GLY A 490 -23.54 6.48 -5.25
N MET A 491 -23.95 7.07 -4.15
CA MET A 491 -23.80 8.50 -3.85
C MET A 491 -23.26 8.68 -2.43
N SER A 492 -22.64 9.83 -2.16
CA SER A 492 -22.39 10.26 -0.77
C SER A 492 -23.71 10.32 0.01
N PRO A 493 -23.72 10.17 1.35
CA PRO A 493 -24.95 10.15 2.14
C PRO A 493 -25.87 11.37 1.98
N ASP A 494 -25.29 12.52 1.65
CA ASP A 494 -26.01 13.76 1.34
C ASP A 494 -26.55 13.82 -0.10
N GLY A 495 -26.20 12.84 -0.94
CA GLY A 495 -26.64 12.74 -2.34
C GLY A 495 -25.92 13.70 -3.30
N LEU A 496 -24.87 14.39 -2.86
CA LEU A 496 -24.19 15.41 -3.65
C LEU A 496 -23.05 14.87 -4.54
N LEU A 497 -22.34 13.85 -4.06
CA LEU A 497 -21.14 13.33 -4.73
C LEU A 497 -21.40 11.92 -5.28
N PRO A 498 -21.18 11.70 -6.59
CA PRO A 498 -21.24 10.37 -7.18
C PRO A 498 -20.06 9.50 -6.70
N GLU A 499 -20.39 8.35 -6.13
CA GLU A 499 -19.42 7.40 -5.62
C GLU A 499 -19.21 6.22 -6.56
N THR A 500 -20.27 5.80 -7.26
CA THR A 500 -20.20 4.67 -8.18
C THR A 500 -21.11 4.83 -9.39
N VAL A 501 -20.67 4.32 -10.54
CA VAL A 501 -21.45 4.22 -11.77
C VAL A 501 -21.40 2.79 -12.31
N GLU A 502 -22.47 2.37 -13.00
CA GLU A 502 -22.55 1.06 -13.64
C GLU A 502 -23.38 1.09 -14.91
N TYR A 503 -23.10 0.18 -15.85
CA TYR A 503 -24.03 -0.16 -16.94
C TYR A 503 -24.76 -1.46 -16.58
N PRO A 504 -26.06 -1.41 -16.22
CA PRO A 504 -26.81 -2.62 -15.82
C PRO A 504 -26.85 -3.70 -16.91
N ASP A 505 -26.96 -3.30 -18.18
CA ASP A 505 -27.03 -4.19 -19.34
C ASP A 505 -25.67 -4.69 -19.86
N HIS A 506 -24.59 -4.32 -19.19
CA HIS A 506 -23.25 -4.80 -19.52
C HIS A 506 -22.90 -6.02 -18.66
N PRO A 507 -22.17 -7.02 -19.16
CA PRO A 507 -21.75 -8.18 -18.36
C PRO A 507 -21.11 -7.79 -17.02
N TRP A 508 -20.17 -6.84 -17.03
CA TRP A 508 -19.60 -6.22 -15.84
C TRP A 508 -18.94 -4.88 -16.21
N PHE A 509 -19.56 -3.78 -15.84
CA PHE A 509 -18.98 -2.44 -16.04
C PHE A 509 -19.28 -1.60 -14.81
N ILE A 510 -18.26 -1.35 -14.01
CA ILE A 510 -18.37 -0.59 -12.77
C ILE A 510 -17.24 0.43 -12.70
N GLY A 511 -17.60 1.67 -12.38
CA GLY A 511 -16.70 2.74 -12.01
C GLY A 511 -16.93 3.12 -10.54
N VAL A 512 -15.85 3.34 -9.80
CA VAL A 512 -15.88 3.79 -8.40
C VAL A 512 -14.97 4.98 -8.20
N GLN A 513 -15.39 5.96 -7.39
CA GLN A 513 -14.59 7.16 -7.11
C GLN A 513 -13.52 6.91 -6.04
N PHE A 514 -13.76 5.96 -5.17
CA PHE A 514 -12.83 5.53 -4.13
C PHE A 514 -11.79 4.51 -4.65
N HIS A 515 -10.87 4.12 -3.77
CA HIS A 515 -9.75 3.22 -4.04
C HIS A 515 -9.92 1.88 -3.28
N PRO A 516 -10.68 0.91 -3.83
CA PRO A 516 -10.95 -0.35 -3.15
C PRO A 516 -9.70 -1.23 -3.00
N GLU A 517 -8.67 -1.00 -3.84
CA GLU A 517 -7.38 -1.68 -3.76
C GLU A 517 -6.68 -1.47 -2.42
N LEU A 518 -6.89 -0.32 -1.78
CA LEU A 518 -6.28 0.03 -0.50
C LEU A 518 -6.85 -0.76 0.69
N LYS A 519 -8.04 -1.36 0.55
CA LYS A 519 -8.68 -2.18 1.59
C LYS A 519 -8.60 -3.68 1.33
N SER A 520 -8.15 -4.11 0.15
CA SER A 520 -8.07 -5.52 -0.20
C SER A 520 -6.96 -6.25 0.58
N ARG A 521 -7.25 -7.46 1.07
CA ARG A 521 -6.35 -8.30 1.86
C ARG A 521 -6.42 -9.75 1.37
N PRO A 522 -5.36 -10.57 1.50
CA PRO A 522 -5.39 -11.95 1.02
C PRO A 522 -6.43 -12.81 1.72
N PHE A 523 -6.73 -12.56 3.01
CA PHE A 523 -7.74 -13.27 3.80
C PHE A 523 -9.15 -12.68 3.71
N ALA A 524 -9.27 -11.47 3.17
CA ALA A 524 -10.50 -10.74 2.95
C ALA A 524 -10.37 -9.95 1.64
N PRO A 525 -10.36 -10.64 0.49
CA PRO A 525 -10.32 -10.01 -0.81
C PRO A 525 -11.46 -9.02 -0.95
N HIS A 526 -11.18 -7.82 -1.44
CA HIS A 526 -12.21 -6.81 -1.62
C HIS A 526 -13.29 -7.33 -2.60
N PRO A 527 -14.59 -7.20 -2.31
CA PRO A 527 -15.65 -7.81 -3.07
C PRO A 527 -15.68 -7.39 -4.55
N LEU A 528 -15.33 -6.13 -4.85
CA LEU A 528 -15.25 -5.66 -6.25
C LEU A 528 -14.18 -6.38 -7.05
N PHE A 529 -12.99 -6.62 -6.48
CA PHE A 529 -11.94 -7.37 -7.16
C PHE A 529 -12.31 -8.84 -7.34
N SER A 530 -12.90 -9.47 -6.33
CA SER A 530 -13.40 -10.85 -6.44
C SER A 530 -14.47 -11.00 -7.52
N SER A 531 -15.39 -10.02 -7.62
CA SER A 531 -16.45 -9.99 -8.61
C SER A 531 -15.90 -9.71 -10.02
N PHE A 532 -14.98 -8.74 -10.15
CA PHE A 532 -14.34 -8.40 -11.42
C PHE A 532 -13.56 -9.59 -12.01
N ILE A 533 -12.75 -10.26 -11.19
CA ILE A 533 -12.04 -11.47 -11.62
C ILE A 533 -13.02 -12.60 -11.97
N GLY A 534 -14.13 -12.73 -11.24
CA GLY A 534 -15.20 -13.65 -11.60
C GLY A 534 -15.80 -13.38 -12.99
N ALA A 535 -16.05 -12.11 -13.31
CA ALA A 535 -16.49 -11.71 -14.65
C ALA A 535 -15.43 -11.97 -15.73
N ALA A 536 -14.15 -11.76 -15.42
CA ALA A 536 -13.05 -12.08 -16.32
C ALA A 536 -12.94 -13.59 -16.59
N VAL A 537 -13.21 -14.43 -15.59
CA VAL A 537 -13.30 -15.90 -15.78
C VAL A 537 -14.44 -16.27 -16.74
N GLU A 538 -15.62 -15.65 -16.59
CA GLU A 538 -16.72 -15.88 -17.56
C GLU A 538 -16.36 -15.38 -18.95
N GLN A 539 -15.72 -14.24 -19.08
CA GLN A 539 -15.25 -13.69 -20.35
C GLN A 539 -14.23 -14.62 -21.02
N SER A 540 -13.31 -15.22 -20.27
CA SER A 540 -12.28 -16.13 -20.80
C SER A 540 -12.85 -17.39 -21.47
N ARG A 541 -14.11 -17.72 -21.22
CA ARG A 541 -14.82 -18.83 -21.85
C ARG A 541 -15.45 -18.44 -23.19
N LEU A 542 -15.48 -17.15 -23.51
CA LEU A 542 -16.09 -16.60 -24.72
C LEU A 542 -15.05 -16.19 -25.77
N VAL A 543 -13.78 -16.06 -25.36
CA VAL A 543 -12.63 -15.65 -26.21
C VAL A 543 -11.66 -16.86 -26.44
#